data_90213284abbb35a4e0c937061ba5a694
#
_entry.id   90213284abbb35a4e0c937061ba5a694
#
_cell.length_a   1.000
_cell.length_b   1.000
_cell.length_c   1.000
_cell.angle_alpha   90.00
_cell.angle_beta   90.00
_cell.angle_gamma   90.00
#
_symmetry.space_group_name_H-M   'P 1'
#
loop_
_entity.id
_entity.type
_entity.pdbx_description
1 polymer ?
#
loop_
_entity_poly.entity_id
_entity_poly.type
_entity_poly.pdbx_seq_one_letter_code
_entity_poly.pdbx_strand_id
1 'polypeptide(L)'
;MRFTLLSRSRSIPSTARLVAAARARGHAVRVLDPVQVEMHLDGVRGHLFYRRKKLGATDVVLPRIAQSVTGYGLAVVNHFALLGVPSMNGAAAIAQARNKMRCLQLLSEQGVRVPATVMARDAADLRAMVRLVGGVPVLVKLLGGREQRGVMVCETLNSLGAALEAILGLGHDVIVQEYVRKAGRDVRVLVVGGQALAAVRRRPRMNRLAPTLNRGARLERHVLTPAQEAAAVRAAGLVGLEVAAVDMLDARGVPKVFEVHSSPAIAEMEQAVGQDLATPIVQRAEVLVRSGDGRLRPGSEFGPRRVSPAQRPRRIGAR
;
A
#
# COMPACT_ATOMS: atom_id res chain seq x y z
N MET A 1 -5.62 23.72 9.13
CA MET A 1 -5.93 23.02 7.88
C MET A 1 -7.12 22.11 8.07
N ARG A 2 -7.81 21.71 6.98
CA ARG A 2 -8.94 20.77 6.97
C ARG A 2 -8.49 19.43 6.42
N PHE A 3 -8.31 18.47 7.31
CA PHE A 3 -7.90 17.11 7.00
C PHE A 3 -9.12 16.23 6.71
N THR A 4 -9.08 15.47 5.63
CA THR A 4 -10.06 14.44 5.33
C THR A 4 -9.36 13.07 5.34
N LEU A 5 -9.72 12.21 6.31
CA LEU A 5 -9.28 10.83 6.35
C LEU A 5 -10.30 9.97 5.61
N LEU A 6 -9.86 9.20 4.62
CA LEU A 6 -10.71 8.20 3.95
C LEU A 6 -10.52 6.87 4.67
N SER A 7 -11.47 6.50 5.53
CA SER A 7 -11.41 5.28 6.34
C SER A 7 -12.81 4.73 6.60
N ARG A 8 -12.94 3.40 6.64
CA ARG A 8 -14.21 2.71 6.91
C ARG A 8 -14.81 3.02 8.30
N SER A 9 -13.97 3.36 9.27
CA SER A 9 -14.40 3.76 10.60
C SER A 9 -13.36 4.62 11.29
N ARG A 10 -13.84 5.55 12.10
CA ARG A 10 -13.02 6.34 13.01
C ARG A 10 -12.47 5.50 14.18
N SER A 11 -13.15 4.39 14.52
CA SER A 11 -12.73 3.50 15.62
C SER A 11 -11.55 2.60 15.27
N ILE A 12 -11.14 2.53 13.99
CA ILE A 12 -9.93 1.81 13.59
C ILE A 12 -8.72 2.43 14.30
N PRO A 13 -7.94 1.67 15.08
CA PRO A 13 -6.89 2.23 15.97
C PRO A 13 -5.96 3.21 15.29
N SER A 14 -5.42 2.87 14.12
CA SER A 14 -4.52 3.77 13.37
C SER A 14 -5.25 5.01 12.82
N THR A 15 -6.54 4.92 12.50
CA THR A 15 -7.35 6.09 12.09
C THR A 15 -7.58 7.00 13.29
N ALA A 16 -7.93 6.44 14.45
CA ALA A 16 -8.12 7.18 15.70
C ALA A 16 -6.85 7.95 16.10
N ARG A 17 -5.67 7.30 15.97
CA ARG A 17 -4.38 7.92 16.27
C ARG A 17 -4.09 9.12 15.36
N LEU A 18 -4.28 8.98 14.04
CA LEU A 18 -4.13 10.09 13.07
C LEU A 18 -5.09 11.24 13.35
N VAL A 19 -6.35 10.93 13.70
CA VAL A 19 -7.33 11.96 14.08
C VAL A 19 -6.89 12.70 15.34
N ALA A 20 -6.41 11.99 16.36
CA ALA A 20 -5.93 12.59 17.60
C ALA A 20 -4.71 13.48 17.35
N ALA A 21 -3.71 13.00 16.60
CA ALA A 21 -2.51 13.75 16.26
C ALA A 21 -2.82 15.04 15.46
N ALA A 22 -3.69 14.93 14.43
CA ALA A 22 -4.07 16.11 13.65
C ALA A 22 -4.85 17.14 14.47
N ARG A 23 -5.73 16.70 15.36
CA ARG A 23 -6.46 17.61 16.25
C ARG A 23 -5.56 18.30 17.27
N ALA A 24 -4.62 17.55 17.86
CA ALA A 24 -3.64 18.10 18.79
C ALA A 24 -2.77 19.20 18.15
N ARG A 25 -2.62 19.17 16.81
CA ARG A 25 -1.94 20.19 16.02
C ARG A 25 -2.87 21.31 15.52
N GLY A 26 -4.10 21.40 16.04
CA GLY A 26 -5.06 22.47 15.72
C GLY A 26 -5.75 22.32 14.36
N HIS A 27 -5.80 21.12 13.78
CA HIS A 27 -6.46 20.91 12.50
C HIS A 27 -7.93 20.48 12.65
N ALA A 28 -8.78 20.96 11.75
CA ALA A 28 -10.13 20.41 11.59
C ALA A 28 -10.05 19.06 10.88
N VAL A 29 -10.65 18.02 11.48
CA VAL A 29 -10.53 16.65 10.98
C VAL A 29 -11.89 16.02 10.80
N ARG A 30 -12.14 15.48 9.62
CA ARG A 30 -13.27 14.60 9.33
C ARG A 30 -12.80 13.23 8.84
N VAL A 31 -13.60 12.21 9.14
CA VAL A 31 -13.38 10.84 8.65
C VAL A 31 -14.56 10.49 7.78
N LEU A 32 -14.29 10.06 6.56
CA LEU A 32 -15.28 9.65 5.57
C LEU A 32 -15.08 8.19 5.21
N ASP A 33 -16.15 7.41 5.22
CA ASP A 33 -16.12 6.09 4.61
C ASP A 33 -16.09 6.26 3.08
N PRO A 34 -15.03 5.80 2.40
CA PRO A 34 -14.88 6.03 0.96
C PRO A 34 -16.05 5.49 0.14
N VAL A 35 -16.72 4.40 0.56
CA VAL A 35 -17.86 3.86 -0.18
C VAL A 35 -19.16 4.67 -0.05
N GLN A 36 -19.17 5.67 0.83
CA GLN A 36 -20.28 6.61 0.99
C GLN A 36 -19.98 7.98 0.36
N VAL A 37 -18.83 8.11 -0.31
CA VAL A 37 -18.48 9.31 -1.08
C VAL A 37 -19.02 9.15 -2.49
N GLU A 38 -19.84 10.06 -2.93
CA GLU A 38 -20.41 10.11 -4.27
C GLU A 38 -19.56 11.07 -5.12
N MET A 39 -19.16 10.63 -6.30
CA MET A 39 -18.37 11.39 -7.26
C MET A 39 -19.28 11.81 -8.42
N HIS A 40 -19.31 13.09 -8.72
CA HIS A 40 -20.09 13.64 -9.83
C HIS A 40 -19.17 14.40 -10.78
N LEU A 41 -19.32 14.15 -12.06
CA LEU A 41 -18.67 14.87 -13.15
C LEU A 41 -19.77 15.52 -13.99
N ASP A 42 -19.77 16.85 -14.09
CA ASP A 42 -20.76 17.60 -14.89
C ASP A 42 -20.31 17.86 -16.35
N GLY A 43 -19.31 17.09 -16.79
CA GLY A 43 -18.68 17.24 -18.12
C GLY A 43 -17.48 18.18 -18.13
N VAL A 44 -17.38 19.11 -17.18
CA VAL A 44 -16.29 20.11 -17.08
C VAL A 44 -15.58 20.05 -15.72
N ARG A 45 -16.33 19.85 -14.66
CA ARG A 45 -15.85 19.91 -13.28
C ARG A 45 -16.24 18.67 -12.49
N GLY A 46 -15.42 18.32 -11.51
CA GLY A 46 -15.73 17.30 -10.53
C GLY A 46 -16.37 17.89 -9.26
N HIS A 47 -17.23 17.11 -8.64
CA HIS A 47 -17.85 17.42 -7.36
C HIS A 47 -17.87 16.19 -6.49
N LEU A 48 -17.72 16.37 -5.18
CA LEU A 48 -17.82 15.30 -4.20
C LEU A 48 -19.00 15.55 -3.27
N PHE A 49 -19.75 14.49 -3.00
CA PHE A 49 -20.82 14.48 -2.01
C PHE A 49 -20.54 13.36 -0.99
N TYR A 50 -21.01 13.55 0.20
CA TYR A 50 -20.98 12.54 1.25
C TYR A 50 -22.38 12.43 1.85
N ARG A 51 -23.00 11.26 1.72
CA ARG A 51 -24.39 11.04 2.13
C ARG A 51 -25.31 12.11 1.55
N ARG A 52 -25.21 12.35 0.26
CA ARG A 52 -25.99 13.31 -0.55
C ARG A 52 -25.80 14.78 -0.19
N LYS A 53 -24.86 15.13 0.68
CA LYS A 53 -24.48 16.51 0.98
C LYS A 53 -23.18 16.87 0.29
N LYS A 54 -23.15 18.01 -0.40
CA LYS A 54 -21.93 18.50 -1.05
C LYS A 54 -20.79 18.59 -0.03
N LEU A 55 -19.65 18.03 -0.40
CA LEU A 55 -18.50 17.98 0.49
C LEU A 55 -17.86 19.38 0.56
N GLY A 56 -17.70 19.91 1.77
CA GLY A 56 -17.00 21.16 2.01
C GLY A 56 -15.50 21.04 1.72
N ALA A 57 -14.81 22.16 1.74
CA ALA A 57 -13.40 22.25 1.40
C ALA A 57 -12.52 21.29 2.21
N THR A 58 -11.49 20.75 1.55
CA THR A 58 -10.45 19.86 2.07
C THR A 58 -9.10 20.45 1.67
N ASP A 59 -8.14 20.48 2.59
CA ASP A 59 -6.78 20.95 2.29
C ASP A 59 -5.84 19.78 1.99
N VAL A 60 -6.08 18.61 2.61
CA VAL A 60 -5.32 17.37 2.37
C VAL A 60 -6.16 16.13 2.64
N VAL A 61 -5.90 15.08 1.88
CA VAL A 61 -6.52 13.76 2.07
C VAL A 61 -5.49 12.77 2.61
N LEU A 62 -5.88 11.99 3.63
CA LEU A 62 -5.12 10.85 4.15
C LEU A 62 -5.88 9.56 3.84
N PRO A 63 -5.52 8.84 2.77
CA PRO A 63 -6.20 7.61 2.39
C PRO A 63 -5.83 6.45 3.33
N ARG A 64 -6.85 5.85 3.93
CA ARG A 64 -6.80 4.61 4.70
C ARG A 64 -7.74 3.60 4.07
N ILE A 65 -7.54 3.36 2.78
CA ILE A 65 -8.44 2.52 1.98
C ILE A 65 -8.30 1.06 2.38
N ALA A 66 -9.40 0.40 2.72
CA ALA A 66 -9.41 -1.04 2.96
C ALA A 66 -9.24 -1.82 1.64
N GLN A 67 -8.65 -3.00 1.69
CA GLN A 67 -8.41 -3.81 0.50
C GLN A 67 -9.71 -4.20 -0.22
N SER A 68 -10.75 -4.49 0.55
CA SER A 68 -12.07 -4.89 0.02
C SER A 68 -12.78 -3.82 -0.81
N VAL A 69 -12.34 -2.58 -0.74
CA VAL A 69 -12.94 -1.43 -1.44
C VAL A 69 -11.91 -0.65 -2.25
N THR A 70 -10.83 -1.34 -2.69
CA THR A 70 -9.71 -0.71 -3.37
C THR A 70 -10.14 0.08 -4.60
N GLY A 71 -10.88 -0.52 -5.53
CA GLY A 71 -11.26 0.15 -6.79
C GLY A 71 -12.02 1.45 -6.53
N TYR A 72 -13.09 1.38 -5.72
CA TYR A 72 -13.87 2.56 -5.38
C TYR A 72 -13.07 3.60 -4.60
N GLY A 73 -12.30 3.14 -3.60
CA GLY A 73 -11.47 4.03 -2.79
C GLY A 73 -10.41 4.77 -3.59
N LEU A 74 -9.79 4.13 -4.58
CA LEU A 74 -8.84 4.77 -5.49
C LEU A 74 -9.51 5.81 -6.39
N ALA A 75 -10.72 5.54 -6.88
CA ALA A 75 -11.48 6.53 -7.65
C ALA A 75 -11.77 7.79 -6.81
N VAL A 76 -12.14 7.62 -5.53
CA VAL A 76 -12.36 8.75 -4.60
C VAL A 76 -11.06 9.52 -4.38
N VAL A 77 -9.92 8.86 -4.13
CA VAL A 77 -8.62 9.52 -3.97
C VAL A 77 -8.25 10.30 -5.24
N ASN A 78 -8.43 9.69 -6.41
CA ASN A 78 -8.17 10.35 -7.68
C ASN A 78 -9.08 11.55 -7.90
N HIS A 79 -10.35 11.46 -7.51
CA HIS A 79 -11.29 12.58 -7.63
C HIS A 79 -10.87 13.79 -6.78
N PHE A 80 -10.36 13.57 -5.56
CA PHE A 80 -9.75 14.64 -4.77
C PHE A 80 -8.54 15.28 -5.48
N ALA A 81 -7.70 14.45 -6.13
CA ALA A 81 -6.57 14.95 -6.89
C ALA A 81 -7.00 15.79 -8.11
N LEU A 82 -8.09 15.41 -8.80
CA LEU A 82 -8.70 16.21 -9.87
C LEU A 82 -9.20 17.57 -9.37
N LEU A 83 -9.62 17.64 -8.12
CA LEU A 83 -10.01 18.90 -7.47
C LEU A 83 -8.80 19.70 -6.96
N GLY A 84 -7.56 19.28 -7.24
CA GLY A 84 -6.34 19.95 -6.81
C GLY A 84 -6.02 19.75 -5.32
N VAL A 85 -6.65 18.78 -4.67
CA VAL A 85 -6.40 18.46 -3.25
C VAL A 85 -5.28 17.42 -3.16
N PRO A 86 -4.16 17.74 -2.49
CA PRO A 86 -3.06 16.80 -2.30
C PRO A 86 -3.48 15.60 -1.46
N SER A 87 -2.93 14.45 -1.77
CA SER A 87 -3.24 13.19 -1.10
C SER A 87 -1.98 12.49 -0.60
N MET A 88 -2.02 12.10 0.65
CA MET A 88 -0.98 11.36 1.32
C MET A 88 -1.37 9.88 1.44
N ASN A 89 -1.14 9.14 0.56
CA ASN A 89 -0.63 8.70 -0.68
C ASN A 89 -1.56 8.94 -1.88
N GLY A 90 -1.00 9.12 -3.06
CA GLY A 90 -1.78 9.24 -4.30
C GLY A 90 -2.36 7.91 -4.78
N ALA A 91 -3.43 7.99 -5.60
CA ALA A 91 -4.15 6.81 -6.07
C ALA A 91 -3.26 5.83 -6.87
N ALA A 92 -2.40 6.35 -7.77
CA ALA A 92 -1.48 5.55 -8.56
C ALA A 92 -0.47 4.78 -7.68
N ALA A 93 0.13 5.44 -6.70
CA ALA A 93 1.07 4.83 -5.77
C ALA A 93 0.40 3.75 -4.90
N ILE A 94 -0.85 4.00 -4.45
CA ILE A 94 -1.62 2.99 -3.72
C ILE A 94 -1.92 1.79 -4.62
N ALA A 95 -2.32 2.01 -5.87
CA ALA A 95 -2.60 0.94 -6.83
C ALA A 95 -1.34 0.10 -7.12
N GLN A 96 -0.18 0.76 -7.31
CA GLN A 96 1.11 0.12 -7.52
C GLN A 96 1.50 -0.77 -6.33
N ALA A 97 1.41 -0.24 -5.10
CA ALA A 97 1.72 -0.99 -3.88
C ALA A 97 0.81 -2.22 -3.69
N ARG A 98 -0.46 -2.12 -4.08
CA ARG A 98 -1.45 -3.19 -3.90
C ARG A 98 -1.34 -4.33 -4.89
N ASN A 99 -0.83 -4.08 -6.07
CA ASN A 99 -0.54 -5.14 -7.02
C ASN A 99 0.82 -5.76 -6.69
N LYS A 100 0.80 -6.89 -5.97
CA LYS A 100 2.02 -7.53 -5.45
C LYS A 100 3.06 -7.80 -6.54
N MET A 101 2.64 -8.34 -7.69
CA MET A 101 3.59 -8.66 -8.75
C MET A 101 4.16 -7.40 -9.40
N ARG A 102 3.32 -6.43 -9.76
CA ARG A 102 3.79 -5.15 -10.32
C ARG A 102 4.71 -4.39 -9.36
N CYS A 103 4.42 -4.44 -8.06
CA CYS A 103 5.29 -3.84 -7.04
C CYS A 103 6.67 -4.51 -7.04
N LEU A 104 6.73 -5.85 -7.00
CA LEU A 104 7.99 -6.60 -7.05
C LEU A 104 8.77 -6.39 -8.35
N GLN A 105 8.08 -6.33 -9.50
CA GLN A 105 8.67 -6.03 -10.80
C GLN A 105 9.37 -4.66 -10.79
N LEU A 106 8.65 -3.61 -10.35
CA LEU A 106 9.22 -2.27 -10.23
C LEU A 106 10.45 -2.23 -9.31
N LEU A 107 10.36 -2.85 -8.13
CA LEU A 107 11.46 -2.89 -7.17
C LEU A 107 12.68 -3.63 -7.74
N SER A 108 12.45 -4.77 -8.39
CA SER A 108 13.52 -5.59 -8.99
C SER A 108 14.20 -4.87 -10.14
N GLU A 109 13.43 -4.27 -11.05
CA GLU A 109 13.94 -3.49 -12.18
C GLU A 109 14.86 -2.35 -11.70
N GLN A 110 14.48 -1.71 -10.61
CA GLN A 110 15.22 -0.61 -10.01
C GLN A 110 16.32 -1.06 -9.02
N GLY A 111 16.69 -2.34 -9.02
CA GLY A 111 17.81 -2.88 -8.25
C GLY A 111 17.53 -3.05 -6.74
N VAL A 112 16.29 -2.95 -6.28
CA VAL A 112 15.92 -3.35 -4.92
C VAL A 112 15.78 -4.87 -4.89
N ARG A 113 16.51 -5.53 -3.99
CA ARG A 113 16.45 -6.99 -3.88
C ARG A 113 15.08 -7.45 -3.40
N VAL A 114 14.50 -8.40 -4.12
CA VAL A 114 13.23 -9.06 -3.80
C VAL A 114 13.45 -10.57 -3.72
N PRO A 115 12.60 -11.34 -3.03
CA PRO A 115 12.64 -12.79 -3.11
C PRO A 115 12.38 -13.27 -4.54
N ALA A 116 13.03 -14.35 -4.96
CA ALA A 116 12.76 -14.98 -6.24
C ALA A 116 11.27 -15.34 -6.34
N THR A 117 10.61 -14.94 -7.42
CA THR A 117 9.15 -14.98 -7.54
C THR A 117 8.74 -15.39 -8.94
N VAL A 118 7.82 -16.33 -9.03
CA VAL A 118 7.16 -16.75 -10.26
C VAL A 118 5.67 -16.53 -10.13
N MET A 119 5.04 -15.94 -11.14
CA MET A 119 3.59 -15.87 -11.28
C MET A 119 3.20 -16.77 -12.43
N ALA A 120 2.28 -17.72 -12.20
CA ALA A 120 1.83 -18.66 -13.20
C ALA A 120 0.31 -18.85 -13.13
N ARG A 121 -0.27 -19.18 -14.28
CA ARG A 121 -1.66 -19.63 -14.44
C ARG A 121 -1.75 -21.10 -14.83
N ASP A 122 -0.61 -21.73 -15.01
CA ASP A 122 -0.49 -23.13 -15.37
C ASP A 122 0.53 -23.81 -14.44
N ALA A 123 0.25 -25.03 -14.06
CA ALA A 123 1.07 -25.86 -13.20
C ALA A 123 1.77 -26.99 -13.98
N ALA A 124 1.79 -26.95 -15.32
CA ALA A 124 2.27 -28.05 -16.16
C ALA A 124 3.72 -28.47 -15.88
N ASP A 125 4.62 -27.52 -15.56
CA ASP A 125 6.01 -27.85 -15.16
C ASP A 125 6.35 -27.29 -13.78
N LEU A 126 5.84 -27.93 -12.74
CA LEU A 126 6.13 -27.61 -11.35
C LEU A 126 7.63 -27.67 -11.02
N ARG A 127 8.37 -28.61 -11.62
CA ARG A 127 9.80 -28.79 -11.34
C ARG A 127 10.61 -27.62 -11.87
N ALA A 128 10.31 -27.14 -13.08
CA ALA A 128 10.94 -25.95 -13.64
C ALA A 128 10.61 -24.70 -12.81
N MET A 129 9.34 -24.50 -12.48
CA MET A 129 8.89 -23.38 -11.65
C MET A 129 9.61 -23.33 -10.30
N VAL A 130 9.73 -24.46 -9.62
CA VAL A 130 10.39 -24.57 -8.31
C VAL A 130 11.89 -24.28 -8.42
N ARG A 131 12.55 -24.71 -9.50
CA ARG A 131 13.97 -24.37 -9.74
C ARG A 131 14.20 -22.85 -9.83
N LEU A 132 13.29 -22.11 -10.47
CA LEU A 132 13.39 -20.65 -10.60
C LEU A 132 13.31 -19.92 -9.26
N VAL A 133 12.70 -20.51 -8.25
CA VAL A 133 12.58 -19.90 -6.91
C VAL A 133 13.50 -20.56 -5.87
N GLY A 134 14.45 -21.38 -6.30
CA GLY A 134 15.50 -21.93 -5.44
C GLY A 134 15.17 -23.25 -4.75
N GLY A 135 14.13 -23.97 -5.18
CA GLY A 135 13.73 -25.26 -4.63
C GLY A 135 12.63 -25.18 -3.57
N VAL A 136 12.14 -26.36 -3.15
CA VAL A 136 11.21 -26.46 -2.01
C VAL A 136 11.99 -26.33 -0.68
N PRO A 137 11.36 -25.81 0.39
CA PRO A 137 9.99 -25.30 0.46
C PRO A 137 9.81 -23.97 -0.27
N VAL A 138 8.56 -23.71 -0.70
CA VAL A 138 8.17 -22.47 -1.36
C VAL A 138 6.97 -21.84 -0.66
N LEU A 139 6.80 -20.52 -0.86
CA LEU A 139 5.60 -19.80 -0.46
C LEU A 139 4.65 -19.68 -1.65
N VAL A 140 3.40 -20.07 -1.46
CA VAL A 140 2.30 -19.81 -2.40
C VAL A 140 1.46 -18.66 -1.85
N LYS A 141 1.24 -17.62 -2.64
CA LYS A 141 0.43 -16.45 -2.28
C LYS A 141 -0.68 -16.25 -3.30
N LEU A 142 -1.92 -16.17 -2.84
CA LEU A 142 -3.03 -15.79 -3.69
C LEU A 142 -2.97 -14.31 -4.05
N LEU A 143 -3.25 -13.99 -5.31
CA LEU A 143 -3.47 -12.62 -5.75
C LEU A 143 -4.96 -12.29 -5.67
N GLY A 144 -5.32 -11.18 -5.04
CA GLY A 144 -6.71 -10.73 -4.93
C GLY A 144 -7.52 -11.23 -3.72
N GLY A 145 -6.97 -12.10 -2.87
CA GLY A 145 -7.65 -12.57 -1.65
C GLY A 145 -7.78 -11.48 -0.58
N ARG A 146 -8.88 -11.50 0.18
CA ARG A 146 -9.04 -10.64 1.36
C ARG A 146 -7.99 -11.00 2.40
N GLU A 147 -7.12 -10.02 2.74
CA GLU A 147 -6.20 -10.01 3.89
C GLU A 147 -5.45 -11.32 4.15
N GLN A 148 -4.15 -11.39 3.83
CA GLN A 148 -3.16 -12.39 4.31
C GLN A 148 -3.63 -13.87 4.46
N ARG A 149 -4.87 -14.19 4.10
CA ARG A 149 -5.48 -15.52 4.22
C ARG A 149 -5.07 -16.48 3.11
N GLY A 150 -4.32 -16.01 2.12
CA GLY A 150 -3.92 -16.79 0.96
C GLY A 150 -2.41 -17.00 0.90
N VAL A 151 -1.74 -17.28 2.02
CA VAL A 151 -0.31 -17.64 2.03
C VAL A 151 -0.16 -19.02 2.60
N MET A 152 0.50 -19.91 1.84
CA MET A 152 0.80 -21.30 2.23
C MET A 152 2.29 -21.58 2.07
N VAL A 153 2.83 -22.43 2.93
CA VAL A 153 4.16 -23.04 2.75
C VAL A 153 3.94 -24.42 2.14
N CYS A 154 4.56 -24.67 0.99
CA CYS A 154 4.58 -25.99 0.36
C CYS A 154 5.97 -26.57 0.53
N GLU A 155 6.08 -27.63 1.32
CA GLU A 155 7.35 -28.25 1.67
C GLU A 155 7.82 -29.29 0.62
N THR A 156 6.90 -29.77 -0.20
CA THR A 156 7.15 -30.77 -1.24
C THR A 156 6.53 -30.39 -2.57
N LEU A 157 6.99 -30.98 -3.66
CA LEU A 157 6.38 -30.81 -4.98
C LEU A 157 4.92 -31.28 -5.00
N ASN A 158 4.60 -32.35 -4.29
CA ASN A 158 3.24 -32.89 -4.24
C ASN A 158 2.29 -31.88 -3.52
N SER A 159 2.71 -31.33 -2.38
CA SER A 159 1.91 -30.34 -1.68
C SER A 159 1.74 -29.04 -2.50
N LEU A 160 2.75 -28.67 -3.28
CA LEU A 160 2.66 -27.52 -4.19
C LEU A 160 1.69 -27.81 -5.33
N GLY A 161 1.80 -29.00 -5.96
CA GLY A 161 0.91 -29.41 -7.05
C GLY A 161 -0.56 -29.36 -6.64
N ALA A 162 -0.89 -30.04 -5.53
CA ALA A 162 -2.26 -30.02 -4.99
C ALA A 162 -2.77 -28.61 -4.66
N ALA A 163 -1.90 -27.76 -4.07
CA ALA A 163 -2.28 -26.38 -3.76
C ALA A 163 -2.55 -25.55 -5.02
N LEU A 164 -1.70 -25.67 -6.05
CA LEU A 164 -1.86 -24.95 -7.31
C LEU A 164 -3.08 -25.43 -8.07
N GLU A 165 -3.30 -26.73 -8.17
CA GLU A 165 -4.48 -27.32 -8.82
C GLU A 165 -5.79 -26.78 -8.19
N ALA A 166 -5.87 -26.81 -6.85
CA ALA A 166 -7.03 -26.31 -6.13
C ALA A 166 -7.26 -24.79 -6.36
N ILE A 167 -6.21 -23.97 -6.34
CA ILE A 167 -6.32 -22.52 -6.43
C ILE A 167 -6.60 -22.07 -7.87
N LEU A 168 -5.86 -22.63 -8.84
CA LEU A 168 -6.02 -22.33 -10.26
C LEU A 168 -7.36 -22.84 -10.78
N GLY A 169 -7.83 -24.01 -10.30
CA GLY A 169 -9.16 -24.54 -10.59
C GLY A 169 -10.30 -23.64 -10.11
N LEU A 170 -10.06 -22.82 -9.08
CA LEU A 170 -10.99 -21.77 -8.62
C LEU A 170 -10.84 -20.44 -9.40
N GLY A 171 -10.00 -20.37 -10.40
CA GLY A 171 -9.79 -19.18 -11.24
C GLY A 171 -8.95 -18.08 -10.57
N HIS A 172 -8.18 -18.39 -9.52
CA HIS A 172 -7.34 -17.41 -8.85
C HIS A 172 -5.90 -17.42 -9.38
N ASP A 173 -5.34 -16.24 -9.56
CA ASP A 173 -3.91 -16.07 -9.84
C ASP A 173 -3.07 -16.32 -8.59
N VAL A 174 -1.91 -16.92 -8.77
CA VAL A 174 -0.98 -17.23 -7.69
C VAL A 174 0.43 -16.72 -7.96
N ILE A 175 1.14 -16.43 -6.88
CA ILE A 175 2.57 -16.21 -6.86
C ILE A 175 3.21 -17.38 -6.09
N VAL A 176 4.20 -18.03 -6.71
CA VAL A 176 5.13 -18.95 -6.05
C VAL A 176 6.41 -18.18 -5.77
N GLN A 177 6.84 -18.16 -4.52
CA GLN A 177 7.96 -17.33 -4.07
C GLN A 177 8.95 -18.15 -3.24
N GLU A 178 10.22 -17.77 -3.34
CA GLU A 178 11.31 -18.26 -2.50
C GLU A 178 10.91 -18.28 -1.03
N TYR A 179 11.10 -19.41 -0.37
CA TYR A 179 10.97 -19.52 1.08
C TYR A 179 12.32 -19.26 1.75
N VAL A 180 12.47 -18.09 2.35
CA VAL A 180 13.70 -17.77 3.10
C VAL A 180 13.66 -18.47 4.46
N ARG A 181 14.38 -19.57 4.59
CA ARG A 181 14.51 -20.32 5.86
C ARG A 181 15.05 -19.42 6.95
N LYS A 182 14.52 -19.54 8.17
CA LYS A 182 14.79 -18.68 9.34
C LYS A 182 14.12 -17.29 9.26
N ALA A 183 13.12 -17.13 8.42
CA ALA A 183 12.36 -15.89 8.23
C ALA A 183 11.39 -15.53 9.37
N GLY A 184 11.48 -16.14 10.56
CA GLY A 184 10.86 -15.58 11.78
C GLY A 184 11.47 -14.24 12.18
N ARG A 185 12.04 -13.51 11.21
CA ARG A 185 12.79 -12.26 11.37
C ARG A 185 12.41 -11.26 10.29
N ASP A 186 11.14 -11.26 9.87
CA ASP A 186 10.70 -10.20 8.98
C ASP A 186 10.67 -8.86 9.74
N VAL A 187 11.25 -7.88 9.10
CA VAL A 187 11.34 -6.51 9.58
C VAL A 187 10.33 -5.68 8.83
N ARG A 188 9.51 -4.93 9.57
CA ARG A 188 8.63 -3.90 9.02
C ARG A 188 9.18 -2.53 9.35
N VAL A 189 9.42 -1.72 8.33
CA VAL A 189 9.92 -0.35 8.46
C VAL A 189 8.82 0.62 8.10
N LEU A 190 8.53 1.57 8.98
CA LEU A 190 7.67 2.71 8.66
C LEU A 190 8.51 3.80 8.01
N VAL A 191 8.18 4.14 6.78
CA VAL A 191 8.78 5.24 6.02
C VAL A 191 7.76 6.36 5.88
N VAL A 192 8.16 7.60 6.17
CA VAL A 192 7.35 8.82 6.03
C VAL A 192 8.19 9.91 5.39
N GLY A 193 7.73 10.46 4.28
CA GLY A 193 8.42 11.55 3.58
C GLY A 193 9.87 11.24 3.21
N GLY A 194 10.15 9.98 2.85
CA GLY A 194 11.49 9.54 2.48
C GLY A 194 12.43 9.23 3.66
N GLN A 195 11.92 9.17 4.90
CA GLN A 195 12.71 8.84 6.09
C GLN A 195 12.14 7.60 6.79
N ALA A 196 13.02 6.71 7.25
CA ALA A 196 12.64 5.58 8.08
C ALA A 196 12.46 6.05 9.54
N LEU A 197 11.21 6.08 10.02
CA LEU A 197 10.89 6.59 11.34
C LEU A 197 10.96 5.53 12.43
N ALA A 198 10.57 4.31 12.13
CA ALA A 198 10.52 3.22 13.08
C ALA A 198 10.62 1.87 12.39
N ALA A 199 11.13 0.89 13.08
CA ALA A 199 11.12 -0.48 12.62
C ALA A 199 10.71 -1.44 13.73
N VAL A 200 9.97 -2.47 13.34
CA VAL A 200 9.56 -3.56 14.19
C VAL A 200 9.93 -4.90 13.57
N ARG A 201 10.32 -5.84 14.40
CA ARG A 201 10.49 -7.23 14.02
C ARG A 201 9.25 -8.01 14.43
N ARG A 202 8.73 -8.83 13.53
CA ARG A 202 7.64 -9.73 13.83
C ARG A 202 8.18 -11.08 14.28
N ARG A 203 7.84 -11.51 15.49
CA ARG A 203 8.13 -12.84 16.00
C ARG A 203 6.85 -13.69 16.00
N PRO A 204 6.85 -14.84 15.34
CA PRO A 204 5.73 -15.76 15.42
C PRO A 204 5.54 -16.20 16.88
N ARG A 205 4.30 -16.35 17.32
CA ARG A 205 4.03 -17.03 18.61
C ARG A 205 4.39 -18.51 18.47
N MET A 206 5.13 -19.04 19.43
CA MET A 206 5.40 -20.48 19.55
C MET A 206 4.07 -21.25 19.51
N ASN A 207 4.02 -22.39 18.82
CA ASN A 207 2.89 -23.30 18.61
C ASN A 207 1.92 -23.03 17.48
N ARG A 208 2.30 -22.40 16.37
CA ARG A 208 1.51 -22.44 15.14
C ARG A 208 2.27 -23.13 14.01
N LEU A 209 1.62 -24.13 13.40
CA LEU A 209 2.11 -24.95 12.29
C LEU A 209 2.43 -24.17 11.00
N ALA A 210 2.08 -22.87 10.92
CA ALA A 210 2.36 -22.03 9.76
C ALA A 210 3.05 -20.73 10.18
N PRO A 211 4.37 -20.57 9.95
CA PRO A 211 5.13 -19.35 10.24
C PRO A 211 4.65 -18.14 9.47
N THR A 212 3.90 -18.33 8.40
CA THR A 212 3.45 -17.31 7.45
C THR A 212 2.15 -16.61 7.83
N LEU A 213 1.38 -17.20 8.76
CA LEU A 213 0.16 -16.58 9.27
C LEU A 213 0.48 -15.71 10.50
N ASN A 214 1.06 -14.55 10.26
CA ASN A 214 1.47 -13.57 11.29
C ASN A 214 0.32 -12.97 12.12
N ARG A 215 -0.84 -13.65 12.21
CA ARG A 215 -1.92 -13.27 13.10
C ARG A 215 -1.50 -13.47 14.55
N GLY A 216 -1.34 -12.36 15.26
CA GLY A 216 -0.91 -12.34 16.65
C GLY A 216 0.60 -12.54 16.84
N ALA A 217 1.42 -12.29 15.82
CA ALA A 217 2.85 -12.15 16.01
C ALA A 217 3.13 -11.02 17.00
N ARG A 218 4.10 -11.22 17.89
CA ARG A 218 4.58 -10.17 18.75
C ARG A 218 5.46 -9.22 17.94
N LEU A 219 5.15 -7.93 18.01
CA LEU A 219 6.00 -6.88 17.45
C LEU A 219 7.01 -6.46 18.49
N GLU A 220 8.28 -6.39 18.11
CA GLU A 220 9.38 -5.93 18.94
C GLU A 220 10.11 -4.81 18.21
N ARG A 221 10.53 -3.77 18.92
CA ARG A 221 11.37 -2.70 18.37
C ARG A 221 12.60 -3.31 17.71
N HIS A 222 12.93 -2.84 16.52
CA HIS A 222 14.10 -3.25 15.76
C HIS A 222 14.98 -2.05 15.44
N VAL A 223 16.29 -2.22 15.60
CA VAL A 223 17.29 -1.23 15.13
C VAL A 223 17.69 -1.62 13.73
N LEU A 224 17.48 -0.71 12.78
CA LEU A 224 17.80 -0.93 11.37
C LEU A 224 19.32 -0.96 11.14
N THR A 225 19.75 -1.84 10.25
CA THR A 225 21.06 -1.70 9.62
C THR A 225 20.97 -0.64 8.51
N PRO A 226 22.10 0.00 8.13
CA PRO A 226 22.08 0.96 7.01
C PRO A 226 21.51 0.38 5.72
N ALA A 227 21.78 -0.90 5.44
CA ALA A 227 21.24 -1.58 4.26
C ALA A 227 19.72 -1.77 4.32
N GLN A 228 19.17 -2.08 5.51
CA GLN A 228 17.71 -2.22 5.71
C GLN A 228 17.01 -0.86 5.56
N GLU A 229 17.59 0.19 6.14
CA GLU A 229 17.07 1.56 6.03
C GLU A 229 17.05 2.02 4.58
N ALA A 230 18.19 1.93 3.87
CA ALA A 230 18.31 2.31 2.49
C ALA A 230 17.33 1.54 1.57
N ALA A 231 17.18 0.22 1.79
CA ALA A 231 16.24 -0.59 1.04
C ALA A 231 14.78 -0.16 1.26
N ALA A 232 14.40 0.14 2.52
CA ALA A 232 13.05 0.58 2.87
C ALA A 232 12.70 1.94 2.26
N VAL A 233 13.58 2.92 2.43
CA VAL A 233 13.40 4.28 1.90
C VAL A 233 13.32 4.26 0.38
N ARG A 234 14.26 3.54 -0.27
CA ARG A 234 14.26 3.39 -1.72
C ARG A 234 12.99 2.71 -2.24
N ALA A 235 12.53 1.63 -1.59
CA ALA A 235 11.32 0.92 -1.99
C ALA A 235 10.06 1.81 -1.88
N ALA A 236 9.91 2.55 -0.78
CA ALA A 236 8.80 3.50 -0.60
C ALA A 236 8.81 4.60 -1.67
N GLY A 237 9.99 5.18 -1.95
CA GLY A 237 10.17 6.23 -2.95
C GLY A 237 9.86 5.75 -4.38
N LEU A 238 10.35 4.56 -4.77
CA LEU A 238 10.09 3.98 -6.09
C LEU A 238 8.60 3.71 -6.33
N VAL A 239 7.88 3.26 -5.30
CA VAL A 239 6.43 3.07 -5.37
C VAL A 239 5.66 4.39 -5.34
N GLY A 240 6.31 5.49 -4.97
CA GLY A 240 5.72 6.83 -4.88
C GLY A 240 4.87 7.06 -3.64
N LEU A 241 5.19 6.38 -2.53
CA LEU A 241 4.44 6.48 -1.29
C LEU A 241 5.08 7.47 -0.31
N GLU A 242 4.29 8.43 0.14
CA GLU A 242 4.66 9.37 1.21
C GLU A 242 4.65 8.71 2.58
N VAL A 243 3.76 7.75 2.78
CA VAL A 243 3.68 6.91 3.98
C VAL A 243 3.60 5.45 3.57
N ALA A 244 4.57 4.67 3.97
CA ALA A 244 4.64 3.25 3.64
C ALA A 244 5.07 2.42 4.85
N ALA A 245 4.57 1.17 4.94
CA ALA A 245 5.27 0.15 5.69
C ALA A 245 5.93 -0.80 4.69
N VAL A 246 7.24 -0.94 4.78
CA VAL A 246 8.04 -1.81 3.93
C VAL A 246 8.41 -3.06 4.70
N ASP A 247 7.96 -4.20 4.20
CA ASP A 247 8.26 -5.51 4.79
C ASP A 247 9.43 -6.17 4.07
N MET A 248 10.43 -6.57 4.82
CA MET A 248 11.62 -7.21 4.28
C MET A 248 12.06 -8.42 5.10
N LEU A 249 12.72 -9.34 4.45
CA LEU A 249 13.42 -10.48 5.04
C LEU A 249 14.91 -10.17 5.09
N ASP A 250 15.55 -10.49 6.20
CA ASP A 250 17.00 -10.45 6.29
C ASP A 250 17.58 -11.80 5.90
N ALA A 251 18.07 -11.91 4.67
CA ALA A 251 18.72 -13.08 4.15
C ALA A 251 20.26 -12.91 4.31
N ARG A 252 20.80 -13.33 5.44
CA ARG A 252 22.24 -13.29 5.73
C ARG A 252 22.86 -11.88 5.62
N GLY A 253 22.17 -10.87 6.19
CA GLY A 253 22.61 -9.47 6.14
C GLY A 253 22.20 -8.72 4.87
N VAL A 254 21.51 -9.39 3.94
CA VAL A 254 21.01 -8.78 2.72
C VAL A 254 19.49 -8.65 2.80
N PRO A 255 18.94 -7.42 2.91
CA PRO A 255 17.50 -7.24 2.95
C PRO A 255 16.85 -7.54 1.60
N LYS A 256 15.81 -8.37 1.60
CA LYS A 256 14.93 -8.64 0.47
C LYS A 256 13.54 -8.07 0.76
N VAL A 257 13.12 -7.05 0.02
CA VAL A 257 11.78 -6.44 0.16
C VAL A 257 10.75 -7.35 -0.49
N PHE A 258 9.73 -7.78 0.26
CA PHE A 258 8.71 -8.67 -0.27
C PHE A 258 7.29 -8.07 -0.29
N GLU A 259 7.07 -6.95 0.40
CA GLU A 259 5.78 -6.24 0.39
C GLU A 259 5.95 -4.77 0.78
N VAL A 260 5.15 -3.89 0.15
CA VAL A 260 5.06 -2.47 0.49
C VAL A 260 3.59 -2.14 0.73
N HIS A 261 3.27 -1.61 1.90
CA HIS A 261 1.91 -1.29 2.32
C HIS A 261 1.67 0.22 2.29
N SER A 262 0.65 0.65 1.56
CA SER A 262 0.24 2.05 1.45
C SER A 262 -0.61 2.57 2.63
N SER A 263 -1.04 1.69 3.53
CA SER A 263 -1.87 2.03 4.70
C SER A 263 -1.39 1.28 5.94
N PRO A 264 -0.23 1.65 6.52
CA PRO A 264 0.39 0.94 7.64
C PRO A 264 -0.46 0.95 8.91
N ALA A 265 -0.39 -0.13 9.69
CA ALA A 265 -1.01 -0.26 11.00
C ALA A 265 -0.16 0.46 12.06
N ILE A 266 -0.16 1.79 12.04
CA ILE A 266 0.73 2.62 12.88
C ILE A 266 0.49 2.44 14.38
N ALA A 267 -0.76 2.22 14.82
CA ALA A 267 -1.07 2.08 16.24
C ALA A 267 -0.39 0.85 16.88
N GLU A 268 -0.32 -0.27 16.16
CA GLU A 268 0.38 -1.46 16.60
C GLU A 268 1.90 -1.22 16.66
N MET A 269 2.43 -0.47 15.69
CA MET A 269 3.84 -0.11 15.69
C MET A 269 4.19 0.86 16.82
N GLU A 270 3.35 1.88 17.10
CA GLU A 270 3.51 2.81 18.22
C GLU A 270 3.63 2.05 19.55
N GLN A 271 2.75 1.07 19.76
CA GLN A 271 2.80 0.23 20.97
C GLN A 271 4.10 -0.57 21.09
N ALA A 272 4.62 -1.06 19.96
CA ALA A 272 5.84 -1.87 19.96
C ALA A 272 7.12 -1.05 20.14
N VAL A 273 7.16 0.18 19.60
CA VAL A 273 8.36 1.02 19.64
C VAL A 273 8.35 2.06 20.78
N GLY A 274 7.18 2.31 21.40
CA GLY A 274 7.02 3.32 22.44
C GLY A 274 7.20 4.76 21.94
N GLN A 275 6.87 5.05 20.67
CA GLN A 275 7.04 6.35 20.03
C GLN A 275 5.77 6.80 19.35
N ASP A 276 5.52 8.12 19.28
CA ASP A 276 4.45 8.71 18.47
C ASP A 276 4.85 8.66 16.98
N LEU A 277 4.12 7.87 16.21
CA LEU A 277 4.30 7.75 14.77
C LEU A 277 3.22 8.51 13.97
N ALA A 278 2.15 8.90 14.63
CA ALA A 278 1.05 9.61 13.98
C ALA A 278 1.37 11.07 13.73
N THR A 279 2.01 11.77 14.68
CA THR A 279 2.39 13.18 14.54
C THR A 279 3.32 13.44 13.36
N PRO A 280 4.42 12.67 13.13
CA PRO A 280 5.26 12.84 11.94
C PRO A 280 4.50 12.67 10.62
N ILE A 281 3.51 11.78 10.57
CA ILE A 281 2.65 11.61 9.38
C ILE A 281 1.82 12.87 9.15
N VAL A 282 1.24 13.45 10.19
CA VAL A 282 0.47 14.72 10.08
C VAL A 282 1.38 15.86 9.65
N GLN A 283 2.57 15.98 10.23
CA GLN A 283 3.57 17.00 9.83
C GLN A 283 3.97 16.86 8.37
N ARG A 284 4.17 15.64 7.88
CA ARG A 284 4.44 15.43 6.45
C ARG A 284 3.27 15.88 5.58
N ALA A 285 2.02 15.63 5.98
CA ALA A 285 0.85 16.13 5.27
C ALA A 285 0.81 17.66 5.23
N GLU A 286 1.19 18.35 6.31
CA GLU A 286 1.31 19.82 6.34
C GLU A 286 2.35 20.33 5.34
N VAL A 287 3.51 19.66 5.26
CA VAL A 287 4.57 19.98 4.29
C VAL A 287 4.05 19.83 2.87
N LEU A 288 3.35 18.72 2.59
CA LEU A 288 2.79 18.44 1.27
C LEU A 288 1.81 19.53 0.79
N VAL A 289 0.99 20.05 1.70
CA VAL A 289 0.08 21.18 1.39
C VAL A 289 0.85 22.46 1.08
N ARG A 290 1.90 22.75 1.86
CA ARG A 290 2.69 23.99 1.70
C ARG A 290 3.56 23.97 0.44
N SER A 291 4.19 22.83 0.12
CA SER A 291 5.05 22.71 -1.07
C SER A 291 4.24 22.62 -2.37
N GLY A 292 2.97 22.25 -2.31
CA GLY A 292 2.16 21.97 -3.50
C GLY A 292 2.53 20.68 -4.24
N ASP A 293 3.48 19.89 -3.72
CA ASP A 293 4.01 18.69 -4.38
C ASP A 293 3.00 17.57 -4.55
N GLY A 294 1.98 17.52 -3.69
CA GLY A 294 0.91 16.51 -3.75
C GLY A 294 -0.18 16.78 -4.79
N ARG A 295 -0.07 17.85 -5.57
CA ARG A 295 -1.03 18.18 -6.64
C ARG A 295 -0.64 17.49 -7.93
N LEU A 296 -1.63 17.04 -8.70
CA LEU A 296 -1.38 16.54 -10.04
C LEU A 296 -0.74 17.64 -10.89
N ARG A 297 0.46 17.39 -11.43
CA ARG A 297 1.11 18.33 -12.35
C ARG A 297 0.40 18.29 -13.70
N PRO A 298 0.18 19.42 -14.38
CA PRO A 298 -0.29 19.44 -15.76
C PRO A 298 0.67 18.59 -16.63
N GLY A 299 0.14 17.59 -17.34
CA GLY A 299 0.94 16.70 -18.19
C GLY A 299 1.40 15.39 -17.50
N SER A 300 1.10 15.14 -16.21
CA SER A 300 1.19 13.80 -15.64
C SER A 300 0.12 12.88 -16.27
N GLU A 301 0.33 11.58 -16.25
CA GLU A 301 -0.56 10.58 -16.87
C GLU A 301 -2.05 10.76 -16.50
N PHE A 302 -2.34 11.43 -15.37
CA PHE A 302 -3.66 11.75 -14.85
C PHE A 302 -3.86 13.26 -14.55
N GLY A 303 -2.92 14.12 -14.95
CA GLY A 303 -3.04 15.57 -14.77
C GLY A 303 -3.86 16.22 -15.91
N PRO A 304 -4.52 17.37 -15.67
CA PRO A 304 -5.25 18.06 -16.72
C PRO A 304 -4.28 18.46 -17.84
N ARG A 305 -4.40 17.81 -19.00
CA ARG A 305 -3.71 18.28 -20.21
C ARG A 305 -4.29 19.65 -20.53
N ARG A 306 -3.45 20.68 -20.68
CA ARG A 306 -3.88 21.95 -21.25
C ARG A 306 -4.31 21.68 -22.68
N VAL A 307 -5.60 21.70 -22.92
CA VAL A 307 -6.14 21.68 -24.30
C VAL A 307 -5.71 22.99 -24.93
N SER A 308 -4.90 22.91 -25.98
CA SER A 308 -4.51 24.08 -26.76
C SER A 308 -5.77 24.81 -27.28
N PRO A 309 -5.79 26.14 -27.33
CA PRO A 309 -6.94 26.92 -27.82
C PRO A 309 -7.41 26.51 -29.22
N ALA A 310 -6.54 25.91 -30.04
CA ALA A 310 -6.84 25.42 -31.37
C ALA A 310 -7.75 24.19 -31.43
N GLN A 311 -7.99 23.50 -30.30
CA GLN A 311 -8.81 22.28 -30.24
C GLN A 311 -10.19 22.46 -29.59
N ARG A 312 -10.65 23.69 -29.41
CA ARG A 312 -12.03 23.93 -28.99
C ARG A 312 -13.00 23.60 -30.14
N PRO A 313 -13.96 22.68 -29.94
CA PRO A 313 -14.96 22.40 -30.96
C PRO A 313 -15.72 23.70 -31.27
N ARG A 314 -15.87 24.02 -32.57
CA ARG A 314 -16.70 25.11 -33.03
C ARG A 314 -18.13 24.88 -32.52
N ARG A 315 -18.72 25.90 -31.87
CA ARG A 315 -20.13 25.89 -31.52
C ARG A 315 -20.92 25.62 -32.81
N ILE A 316 -21.60 24.48 -32.86
CA ILE A 316 -22.60 24.22 -33.88
C ILE A 316 -23.76 25.16 -33.56
N GLY A 317 -23.96 26.16 -34.44
CA GLY A 317 -25.07 27.10 -34.32
C GLY A 317 -26.39 26.37 -34.46
N ALA A 318 -27.29 26.59 -33.53
CA ALA A 318 -28.67 26.20 -33.65
C ALA A 318 -29.31 26.97 -34.84
N ARG A 319 -29.87 26.19 -35.72
CA ARG A 319 -30.98 26.62 -36.60
C ARG A 319 -32.20 25.81 -36.25
#